data_ceef73ac0e4cfa035bd39429bb5f2251
#
_entry.id   ceef73ac0e4cfa035bd39429bb5f2251
#
_cell.length_a   1.000
_cell.length_b   1.000
_cell.length_c   1.000
_cell.angle_alpha   90.00
_cell.angle_beta   90.00
_cell.angle_gamma   90.00
#
_symmetry.space_group_name_H-M   'P 1'
#
loop_
_entity.id
_entity.type
_entity.pdbx_description
1 polymer ?
#
loop_
_entity_poly.entity_id
_entity_poly.type
_entity_poly.pdbx_seq_one_letter_code
_entity_poly.pdbx_strand_id
1 'polypeptide(L)'
;MRSQALRADFLMLITAMIWGTAFVAQRIGMDNIGPFLFTGLRFALGALALLPLVIYQGRTKARHEPFLQRGLLLGGLSMGLALTVGINLQQVGLLFTSVTNSGFITGLYVIVVPLLGLIVGHRTGLGTWVGAFLAVAGMALLSIGEDFTVASGDWIQLAGAFVWGLHVLLVSFFVSRHDAIRLAFLQFATCAVVSLLLALIFEEIEPTSIWLAGPALIYGGLFAVAVGYTLQVVAQKHAIASHAAIILSLEAVFAAIAGALFLEESLTLRGYMGCVLMFIGMLAAQLWPRKAEPLTAASPAKA
;
A
#
# COMPACT_ATOMS: atom_id res chain seq x y z
N MET A 1 21.53 12.39 -5.33
CA MET A 1 20.89 11.06 -5.45
C MET A 1 20.68 10.38 -4.08
N ARG A 2 21.69 10.21 -3.23
CA ARG A 2 21.57 9.52 -1.92
C ARG A 2 20.58 10.20 -0.96
N SER A 3 20.50 11.52 -0.93
CA SER A 3 19.54 12.26 -0.09
C SER A 3 18.08 12.12 -0.52
N GLN A 4 17.80 11.95 -1.82
CA GLN A 4 16.46 11.74 -2.34
C GLN A 4 15.96 10.32 -2.05
N ALA A 5 16.85 9.32 -2.15
CA ALA A 5 16.51 7.94 -1.78
C ALA A 5 16.18 7.85 -0.29
N LEU A 6 17.02 8.43 0.59
CA LEU A 6 16.75 8.44 2.04
C LEU A 6 15.42 9.14 2.40
N ARG A 7 15.09 10.23 1.70
CA ARG A 7 13.78 10.88 1.88
C ARG A 7 12.64 9.99 1.44
N ALA A 8 12.78 9.30 0.31
CA ALA A 8 11.77 8.36 -0.16
C ALA A 8 11.56 7.21 0.84
N ASP A 9 12.65 6.64 1.35
CA ASP A 9 12.61 5.58 2.35
C ASP A 9 11.91 6.04 3.64
N PHE A 10 12.22 7.25 4.11
CA PHE A 10 11.57 7.83 5.28
C PHE A 10 10.07 8.09 5.06
N LEU A 11 9.67 8.60 3.89
CA LEU A 11 8.26 8.79 3.55
C LEU A 11 7.51 7.46 3.49
N MET A 12 8.12 6.41 2.95
CA MET A 12 7.53 5.06 2.90
C MET A 12 7.41 4.45 4.30
N LEU A 13 8.37 4.70 5.20
CA LEU A 13 8.27 4.26 6.60
C LEU A 13 7.10 4.95 7.32
N ILE A 14 6.91 6.26 7.12
CA ILE A 14 5.73 6.97 7.63
C ILE A 14 4.45 6.37 7.05
N THR A 15 4.44 6.06 5.76
CA THR A 15 3.30 5.40 5.11
C THR A 15 2.99 4.05 5.76
N ALA A 16 4.01 3.21 5.99
CA ALA A 16 3.86 1.93 6.66
C ALA A 16 3.28 2.06 8.08
N MET A 17 3.73 3.06 8.84
CA MET A 17 3.18 3.37 10.17
C MET A 17 1.71 3.79 10.10
N ILE A 18 1.36 4.67 9.17
CA ILE A 18 -0.03 5.13 8.98
C ILE A 18 -0.93 3.96 8.56
N TRP A 19 -0.47 3.11 7.64
CA TRP A 19 -1.27 2.00 7.14
C TRP A 19 -1.40 0.88 8.17
N GLY A 20 -0.34 0.57 8.92
CA GLY A 20 -0.42 -0.40 10.00
C GLY A 20 -1.47 -0.02 11.04
N THR A 21 -1.47 1.23 11.49
CA THR A 21 -2.50 1.72 12.43
C THR A 21 -3.89 1.84 11.76
N ALA A 22 -3.95 2.03 10.43
CA ALA A 22 -5.21 2.10 9.70
C ALA A 22 -5.97 0.76 9.67
N PHE A 23 -5.32 -0.39 9.85
CA PHE A 23 -6.02 -1.67 9.97
C PHE A 23 -6.98 -1.69 11.16
N VAL A 24 -6.59 -1.08 12.29
CA VAL A 24 -7.47 -0.90 13.45
C VAL A 24 -8.67 -0.02 13.10
N ALA A 25 -8.45 1.13 12.48
CA ALA A 25 -9.52 2.01 12.04
C ALA A 25 -10.47 1.30 11.05
N GLN A 26 -9.93 0.50 10.14
CA GLN A 26 -10.70 -0.33 9.22
C GLN A 26 -11.58 -1.33 9.97
N ARG A 27 -11.04 -2.02 10.97
CA ARG A 27 -11.76 -3.00 11.79
C ARG A 27 -12.91 -2.33 12.54
N ILE A 28 -12.62 -1.27 13.29
CA ILE A 28 -13.63 -0.53 14.08
C ILE A 28 -14.69 0.10 13.16
N GLY A 29 -14.30 0.65 12.02
CA GLY A 29 -15.24 1.26 11.07
C GLY A 29 -16.28 0.27 10.53
N MET A 30 -15.86 -0.97 10.31
CA MET A 30 -16.74 -2.05 9.80
C MET A 30 -17.68 -2.64 10.86
N ASP A 31 -17.57 -2.28 12.12
CA ASP A 31 -18.57 -2.63 13.13
C ASP A 31 -19.90 -1.88 12.90
N ASN A 32 -19.87 -0.80 12.11
CA ASN A 32 -21.03 0.05 11.86
C ASN A 32 -21.52 0.03 10.41
N ILE A 33 -20.61 -0.10 9.43
CA ILE A 33 -20.94 -0.05 7.99
C ILE A 33 -20.20 -1.15 7.23
N GLY A 34 -20.73 -1.52 6.07
CA GLY A 34 -20.15 -2.57 5.24
C GLY A 34 -18.77 -2.22 4.66
N PRO A 35 -17.98 -3.22 4.24
CA PRO A 35 -16.62 -3.07 3.77
C PRO A 35 -16.49 -2.19 2.51
N PHE A 36 -17.44 -2.28 1.58
CA PHE A 36 -17.43 -1.49 0.36
C PHE A 36 -17.79 -0.03 0.63
N LEU A 37 -18.78 0.21 1.49
CA LEU A 37 -19.17 1.57 1.89
C LEU A 37 -18.06 2.27 2.65
N PHE A 38 -17.43 1.57 3.61
CA PHE A 38 -16.30 2.11 4.34
C PHE A 38 -15.14 2.47 3.39
N THR A 39 -14.80 1.56 2.47
CA THR A 39 -13.76 1.80 1.46
C THR A 39 -14.11 2.97 0.56
N GLY A 40 -15.33 2.98 0.01
CA GLY A 40 -15.77 4.04 -0.91
C GLY A 40 -15.75 5.43 -0.27
N LEU A 41 -16.29 5.56 0.95
CA LEU A 41 -16.36 6.84 1.66
C LEU A 41 -14.97 7.37 2.05
N ARG A 42 -14.06 6.52 2.57
CA ARG A 42 -12.71 6.98 2.94
C ARG A 42 -11.88 7.37 1.71
N PHE A 43 -12.03 6.68 0.56
CA PHE A 43 -11.35 7.06 -0.68
C PHE A 43 -11.97 8.31 -1.32
N ALA A 44 -13.28 8.51 -1.22
CA ALA A 44 -13.92 9.76 -1.62
C ALA A 44 -13.41 10.94 -0.78
N LEU A 45 -13.32 10.79 0.55
CA LEU A 45 -12.76 11.79 1.44
C LEU A 45 -11.29 12.08 1.10
N GLY A 46 -10.49 11.05 0.83
CA GLY A 46 -9.10 11.19 0.42
C GLY A 46 -8.94 11.93 -0.92
N ALA A 47 -9.78 11.62 -1.91
CA ALA A 47 -9.80 12.31 -3.19
C ALA A 47 -10.20 13.79 -3.02
N LEU A 48 -11.24 14.06 -2.24
CA LEU A 48 -11.68 15.43 -1.94
C LEU A 48 -10.59 16.24 -1.21
N ALA A 49 -9.89 15.62 -0.26
CA ALA A 49 -8.79 16.28 0.46
C ALA A 49 -7.60 16.62 -0.47
N LEU A 50 -7.36 15.80 -1.51
CA LEU A 50 -6.29 16.03 -2.47
C LEU A 50 -6.68 17.01 -3.58
N LEU A 51 -7.96 17.21 -3.85
CA LEU A 51 -8.49 18.05 -4.94
C LEU A 51 -7.96 19.50 -4.92
N PRO A 52 -7.88 20.21 -3.77
CA PRO A 52 -7.32 21.56 -3.75
C PRO A 52 -5.87 21.62 -4.24
N LEU A 53 -5.06 20.62 -3.90
CA LEU A 53 -3.67 20.53 -4.34
C LEU A 53 -3.58 20.28 -5.85
N VAL A 54 -4.45 19.43 -6.41
CA VAL A 54 -4.54 19.18 -7.86
C VAL A 54 -4.90 20.46 -8.61
N ILE A 55 -5.89 21.21 -8.11
CA ILE A 55 -6.33 22.49 -8.70
C ILE A 55 -5.21 23.53 -8.61
N TYR A 56 -4.59 23.67 -7.44
CA TYR A 56 -3.47 24.61 -7.24
C TYR A 56 -2.31 24.33 -8.20
N GLN A 57 -1.89 23.08 -8.30
CA GLN A 57 -0.84 22.71 -9.25
C GLN A 57 -1.24 23.00 -10.71
N GLY A 58 -2.51 22.75 -11.08
CA GLY A 58 -3.02 23.05 -12.41
C GLY A 58 -2.95 24.53 -12.80
N ARG A 59 -2.99 25.43 -11.80
CA ARG A 59 -2.90 26.88 -12.02
C ARG A 59 -1.48 27.44 -12.03
N THR A 60 -0.56 26.82 -11.30
CA THR A 60 0.76 27.39 -11.01
C THR A 60 1.88 26.92 -11.91
N LYS A 61 1.79 25.74 -12.48
CA LYS A 61 2.85 25.19 -13.32
C LYS A 61 2.51 25.38 -14.81
N ALA A 62 3.26 26.24 -15.50
CA ALA A 62 3.08 26.57 -16.93
C ALA A 62 3.28 25.37 -17.91
N ARG A 63 3.79 24.23 -17.46
CA ARG A 63 4.01 23.00 -18.26
C ARG A 63 3.39 21.79 -17.58
N HIS A 64 2.06 21.77 -17.47
CA HIS A 64 1.36 20.56 -17.03
C HIS A 64 0.90 19.74 -18.23
N GLU A 65 1.09 18.42 -18.10
CA GLU A 65 0.31 17.49 -18.91
C GLU A 65 -1.18 17.83 -18.80
N PRO A 66 -1.93 17.87 -19.91
CA PRO A 66 -3.38 18.00 -19.82
C PRO A 66 -3.95 16.90 -18.90
N PHE A 67 -4.92 17.25 -18.05
CA PHE A 67 -5.54 16.27 -17.15
C PHE A 67 -6.17 15.08 -17.91
N LEU A 68 -6.63 15.33 -19.14
CA LEU A 68 -7.20 14.34 -20.06
C LEU A 68 -6.15 13.65 -20.94
N GLN A 69 -4.84 13.78 -20.62
CA GLN A 69 -3.83 13.05 -21.36
C GLN A 69 -4.03 11.54 -21.19
N ARG A 70 -4.09 10.82 -22.30
CA ARG A 70 -4.38 9.37 -22.34
C ARG A 70 -3.47 8.56 -21.40
N GLY A 71 -2.18 8.87 -21.36
CA GLY A 71 -1.22 8.17 -20.49
C GLY A 71 -1.50 8.37 -18.99
N LEU A 72 -1.81 9.60 -18.57
CA LEU A 72 -2.18 9.92 -17.19
C LEU A 72 -3.49 9.23 -16.78
N LEU A 73 -4.51 9.27 -17.64
CA LEU A 73 -5.79 8.61 -17.37
C LEU A 73 -5.63 7.09 -17.29
N LEU A 74 -4.93 6.47 -18.24
CA LEU A 74 -4.64 5.03 -18.20
C LEU A 74 -3.86 4.66 -16.95
N GLY A 75 -2.88 5.47 -16.54
CA GLY A 75 -2.12 5.26 -15.31
C GLY A 75 -3.02 5.35 -14.08
N GLY A 76 -3.77 6.43 -13.94
CA GLY A 76 -4.66 6.64 -12.81
C GLY A 76 -5.76 5.58 -12.70
N LEU A 77 -6.37 5.19 -13.84
CA LEU A 77 -7.41 4.16 -13.87
C LEU A 77 -6.85 2.76 -13.58
N SER A 78 -5.72 2.37 -14.18
CA SER A 78 -5.13 1.05 -13.93
C SER A 78 -4.63 0.91 -12.48
N MET A 79 -3.96 1.93 -11.95
CA MET A 79 -3.59 1.99 -10.53
C MET A 79 -4.83 1.97 -9.64
N GLY A 80 -5.87 2.74 -9.99
CA GLY A 80 -7.13 2.81 -9.26
C GLY A 80 -7.89 1.50 -9.24
N LEU A 81 -7.96 0.77 -10.35
CA LEU A 81 -8.59 -0.55 -10.41
C LEU A 81 -7.82 -1.59 -9.59
N ALA A 82 -6.49 -1.64 -9.71
CA ALA A 82 -5.67 -2.51 -8.88
C ALA A 82 -5.84 -2.18 -7.38
N LEU A 83 -5.81 -0.89 -7.03
CA LEU A 83 -6.10 -0.41 -5.67
C LEU A 83 -7.48 -0.85 -5.20
N THR A 84 -8.52 -0.68 -6.03
CA THR A 84 -9.90 -1.07 -5.71
C THR A 84 -10.02 -2.55 -5.39
N VAL A 85 -9.44 -3.40 -6.24
CA VAL A 85 -9.50 -4.86 -6.02
C VAL A 85 -8.70 -5.23 -4.76
N GLY A 86 -7.47 -4.74 -4.62
CA GLY A 86 -6.61 -5.04 -3.48
C GLY A 86 -7.22 -4.61 -2.15
N ILE A 87 -7.73 -3.36 -2.09
CA ILE A 87 -8.26 -2.81 -0.83
C ILE A 87 -9.62 -3.44 -0.45
N ASN A 88 -10.49 -3.75 -1.41
CA ASN A 88 -11.76 -4.41 -1.10
C ASN A 88 -11.56 -5.88 -0.72
N LEU A 89 -10.62 -6.61 -1.34
CA LEU A 89 -10.22 -7.94 -0.86
C LEU A 89 -9.69 -7.87 0.57
N GLN A 90 -8.80 -6.92 0.86
CA GLN A 90 -8.28 -6.71 2.21
C GLN A 90 -9.39 -6.37 3.19
N GLN A 91 -10.32 -5.50 2.83
CA GLN A 91 -11.40 -5.04 3.68
C GLN A 91 -12.38 -6.18 4.01
N VAL A 92 -12.78 -6.97 2.99
CA VAL A 92 -13.62 -8.15 3.19
C VAL A 92 -12.87 -9.23 3.98
N GLY A 93 -11.62 -9.51 3.66
CA GLY A 93 -10.80 -10.48 4.38
C GLY A 93 -10.65 -10.14 5.87
N LEU A 94 -10.52 -8.85 6.20
CA LEU A 94 -10.39 -8.38 7.59
C LEU A 94 -11.64 -8.66 8.45
N LEU A 95 -12.79 -8.91 7.87
CA LEU A 95 -13.98 -9.36 8.61
C LEU A 95 -13.80 -10.77 9.22
N PHE A 96 -12.92 -11.59 8.64
CA PHE A 96 -12.76 -13.00 8.94
C PHE A 96 -11.37 -13.38 9.43
N THR A 97 -10.53 -12.38 9.77
CA THR A 97 -9.18 -12.58 10.33
C THR A 97 -8.81 -11.46 11.30
N SER A 98 -7.71 -11.60 12.04
CA SER A 98 -7.20 -10.56 12.95
C SER A 98 -6.51 -9.43 12.18
N VAL A 99 -6.36 -8.26 12.84
CA VAL A 99 -5.61 -7.13 12.31
C VAL A 99 -4.14 -7.52 12.10
N THR A 100 -3.54 -8.24 13.03
CA THR A 100 -2.16 -8.74 12.93
C THR A 100 -1.98 -9.66 11.74
N ASN A 101 -2.86 -10.67 11.55
CA ASN A 101 -2.80 -11.58 10.41
C ASN A 101 -3.03 -10.85 9.08
N SER A 102 -4.00 -9.93 9.05
CA SER A 102 -4.28 -9.12 7.87
C SER A 102 -3.05 -8.32 7.41
N GLY A 103 -2.39 -7.64 8.36
CA GLY A 103 -1.14 -6.92 8.08
C GLY A 103 -0.02 -7.83 7.60
N PHE A 104 0.13 -9.02 8.23
CA PHE A 104 1.09 -10.04 7.82
C PHE A 104 0.88 -10.50 6.38
N ILE A 105 -0.33 -10.98 6.06
CA ILE A 105 -0.60 -11.58 4.75
C ILE A 105 -0.56 -10.52 3.65
N THR A 106 -1.07 -9.32 3.92
CA THR A 106 -0.92 -8.18 3.02
C THR A 106 0.56 -7.91 2.73
N GLY A 107 1.41 -7.86 3.75
CA GLY A 107 2.85 -7.63 3.62
C GLY A 107 3.59 -8.68 2.75
N LEU A 108 3.00 -9.83 2.45
CA LEU A 108 3.59 -10.83 1.53
C LEU A 108 3.80 -10.30 0.10
N TYR A 109 3.22 -9.15 -0.25
CA TYR A 109 3.58 -8.47 -1.51
C TYR A 109 5.08 -8.16 -1.61
N VAL A 110 5.81 -8.17 -0.51
CA VAL A 110 7.28 -8.05 -0.47
C VAL A 110 8.00 -9.10 -1.33
N ILE A 111 7.43 -10.30 -1.46
CA ILE A 111 7.92 -11.35 -2.38
C ILE A 111 7.28 -11.20 -3.76
N VAL A 112 5.99 -10.86 -3.81
CA VAL A 112 5.24 -10.77 -5.06
C VAL A 112 5.82 -9.70 -5.98
N VAL A 113 6.19 -8.53 -5.44
CA VAL A 113 6.78 -7.43 -6.22
C VAL A 113 8.06 -7.82 -6.96
N PRO A 114 9.10 -8.38 -6.32
CA PRO A 114 10.29 -8.79 -7.06
C PRO A 114 10.03 -9.95 -8.03
N LEU A 115 9.13 -10.89 -7.72
CA LEU A 115 8.76 -11.97 -8.63
C LEU A 115 8.08 -11.45 -9.90
N LEU A 116 7.05 -10.61 -9.75
CA LEU A 116 6.40 -9.94 -10.87
C LEU A 116 7.37 -9.03 -11.63
N GLY A 117 8.28 -8.36 -10.89
CA GLY A 117 9.33 -7.54 -11.47
C GLY A 117 10.24 -8.32 -12.41
N LEU A 118 10.60 -9.56 -12.09
CA LEU A 118 11.40 -10.43 -12.97
C LEU A 118 10.67 -10.72 -14.29
N ILE A 119 9.34 -10.94 -14.24
CA ILE A 119 8.52 -11.21 -15.43
C ILE A 119 8.54 -10.02 -16.40
N VAL A 120 8.58 -8.80 -15.87
CA VAL A 120 8.65 -7.57 -16.69
C VAL A 120 10.09 -7.10 -16.96
N GLY A 121 11.09 -7.96 -16.70
CA GLY A 121 12.49 -7.72 -17.03
C GLY A 121 13.27 -6.88 -16.01
N HIS A 122 12.74 -6.62 -14.84
CA HIS A 122 13.49 -5.97 -13.76
C HIS A 122 14.52 -6.94 -13.17
N ARG A 123 15.75 -6.46 -12.98
CA ARG A 123 16.80 -7.23 -12.28
C ARG A 123 16.76 -6.94 -10.79
N THR A 124 16.65 -7.98 -9.99
CA THR A 124 16.59 -7.89 -8.53
C THR A 124 17.93 -8.32 -7.94
N GLY A 125 18.55 -7.45 -7.14
CA GLY A 125 19.82 -7.73 -6.48
C GLY A 125 19.70 -8.72 -5.30
N LEU A 126 20.81 -9.34 -4.92
CA LEU A 126 20.86 -10.30 -3.80
C LEU A 126 20.34 -9.68 -2.48
N GLY A 127 20.67 -8.41 -2.21
CA GLY A 127 20.18 -7.71 -1.01
C GLY A 127 18.66 -7.63 -0.91
N THR A 128 17.96 -7.45 -2.05
CA THR A 128 16.49 -7.47 -2.07
C THR A 128 15.94 -8.87 -1.73
N TRP A 129 16.55 -9.94 -2.25
CA TRP A 129 16.12 -11.29 -1.94
C TRP A 129 16.37 -11.68 -0.48
N VAL A 130 17.54 -11.31 0.06
CA VAL A 130 17.84 -11.50 1.49
C VAL A 130 16.87 -10.71 2.35
N GLY A 131 16.62 -9.45 2.01
CA GLY A 131 15.66 -8.60 2.71
C GLY A 131 14.24 -9.15 2.67
N ALA A 132 13.78 -9.61 1.50
CA ALA A 132 12.46 -10.22 1.32
C ALA A 132 12.32 -11.52 2.12
N PHE A 133 13.36 -12.38 2.10
CA PHE A 133 13.37 -13.61 2.89
C PHE A 133 13.28 -13.33 4.40
N LEU A 134 14.09 -12.39 4.90
CA LEU A 134 14.06 -11.99 6.32
C LEU A 134 12.71 -11.37 6.70
N ALA A 135 12.12 -10.54 5.82
CA ALA A 135 10.80 -9.97 6.04
C ALA A 135 9.73 -11.05 6.16
N VAL A 136 9.71 -12.04 5.24
CA VAL A 136 8.75 -13.15 5.30
C VAL A 136 8.96 -14.04 6.51
N ALA A 137 10.21 -14.37 6.85
CA ALA A 137 10.51 -15.14 8.06
C ALA A 137 10.06 -14.40 9.32
N GLY A 138 10.30 -13.08 9.38
CA GLY A 138 9.83 -12.23 10.47
C GLY A 138 8.31 -12.15 10.54
N MET A 139 7.64 -11.98 9.40
CA MET A 139 6.19 -12.01 9.33
C MET A 139 5.62 -13.36 9.78
N ALA A 140 6.23 -14.47 9.38
CA ALA A 140 5.80 -15.80 9.82
C ALA A 140 5.95 -15.97 11.35
N LEU A 141 7.03 -15.46 11.94
CA LEU A 141 7.20 -15.44 13.39
C LEU A 141 6.15 -14.57 14.10
N LEU A 142 5.73 -13.48 13.49
CA LEU A 142 4.75 -12.57 14.05
C LEU A 142 3.34 -13.19 14.06
N SER A 143 2.94 -13.88 13.00
CA SER A 143 1.55 -14.29 12.75
C SER A 143 1.24 -15.76 13.03
N ILE A 144 2.23 -16.65 12.90
CA ILE A 144 2.01 -18.08 13.12
C ILE A 144 2.00 -18.35 14.63
N GLY A 145 0.81 -18.51 15.22
CA GLY A 145 0.60 -18.95 16.60
C GLY A 145 0.95 -20.43 16.81
N GLU A 146 0.78 -20.91 18.06
CA GLU A 146 1.00 -22.31 18.41
C GLU A 146 0.02 -23.26 17.68
N ASP A 147 -1.23 -22.79 17.48
CA ASP A 147 -2.25 -23.46 16.69
C ASP A 147 -2.29 -22.85 15.29
N PHE A 148 -1.54 -23.39 14.37
CA PHE A 148 -1.53 -22.95 12.95
C PHE A 148 -2.92 -23.12 12.33
N THR A 149 -3.82 -22.17 12.59
CA THR A 149 -5.16 -22.13 12.01
C THR A 149 -5.20 -21.08 10.91
N VAL A 150 -5.59 -21.49 9.70
CA VAL A 150 -5.80 -20.59 8.57
C VAL A 150 -7.27 -20.15 8.59
N ALA A 151 -7.52 -18.88 8.85
CA ALA A 151 -8.85 -18.32 8.81
C ALA A 151 -9.33 -18.16 7.34
N SER A 152 -10.66 -18.18 7.12
CA SER A 152 -11.20 -17.98 5.77
C SER A 152 -10.80 -16.63 5.16
N GLY A 153 -10.67 -15.59 6.00
CA GLY A 153 -10.18 -14.28 5.60
C GLY A 153 -8.74 -14.27 5.10
N ASP A 154 -7.89 -15.19 5.57
CA ASP A 154 -6.47 -15.26 5.19
C ASP A 154 -6.29 -15.56 3.70
N TRP A 155 -7.16 -16.41 3.12
CA TRP A 155 -7.14 -16.70 1.68
C TRP A 155 -7.52 -15.48 0.83
N ILE A 156 -8.49 -14.69 1.31
CA ILE A 156 -8.91 -13.45 0.65
C ILE A 156 -7.78 -12.43 0.73
N GLN A 157 -7.13 -12.30 1.90
CA GLN A 157 -5.96 -11.45 2.09
C GLN A 157 -4.79 -11.86 1.18
N LEU A 158 -4.54 -13.17 1.04
CA LEU A 158 -3.47 -13.67 0.19
C LEU A 158 -3.72 -13.32 -1.29
N ALA A 159 -4.95 -13.47 -1.78
CA ALA A 159 -5.32 -13.00 -3.11
C ALA A 159 -5.09 -11.48 -3.24
N GLY A 160 -5.44 -10.71 -2.21
CA GLY A 160 -5.16 -9.28 -2.12
C GLY A 160 -3.68 -8.95 -2.20
N ALA A 161 -2.79 -9.73 -1.56
CA ALA A 161 -1.34 -9.51 -1.58
C ALA A 161 -0.74 -9.55 -3.00
N PHE A 162 -1.25 -10.42 -3.88
CA PHE A 162 -0.85 -10.43 -5.29
C PHE A 162 -1.27 -9.13 -6.01
N VAL A 163 -2.47 -8.67 -5.75
CA VAL A 163 -2.98 -7.41 -6.34
C VAL A 163 -2.20 -6.20 -5.80
N TRP A 164 -1.84 -6.21 -4.51
CA TRP A 164 -0.98 -5.19 -3.92
C TRP A 164 0.40 -5.15 -4.56
N GLY A 165 1.00 -6.33 -4.81
CA GLY A 165 2.27 -6.42 -5.55
C GLY A 165 2.17 -5.80 -6.95
N LEU A 166 1.09 -6.08 -7.67
CA LEU A 166 0.82 -5.47 -8.97
C LEU A 166 0.63 -3.95 -8.84
N HIS A 167 -0.13 -3.49 -7.86
CA HIS A 167 -0.35 -2.06 -7.61
C HIS A 167 0.98 -1.32 -7.37
N VAL A 168 1.87 -1.85 -6.53
CA VAL A 168 3.19 -1.25 -6.28
C VAL A 168 4.02 -1.12 -7.56
N LEU A 169 3.97 -2.12 -8.45
CA LEU A 169 4.64 -2.07 -9.76
C LEU A 169 4.00 -1.02 -10.69
N LEU A 170 2.67 -0.96 -10.75
CA LEU A 170 1.95 0.04 -11.54
C LEU A 170 2.27 1.46 -11.07
N VAL A 171 2.29 1.69 -9.75
CA VAL A 171 2.70 2.99 -9.18
C VAL A 171 4.09 3.36 -9.67
N SER A 172 5.08 2.47 -9.52
CA SER A 172 6.47 2.74 -9.94
C SER A 172 6.57 3.00 -11.45
N PHE A 173 5.80 2.29 -12.26
CA PHE A 173 5.79 2.45 -13.72
C PHE A 173 5.21 3.79 -14.14
N PHE A 174 4.06 4.20 -13.60
CA PHE A 174 3.37 5.39 -14.05
C PHE A 174 3.93 6.68 -13.41
N VAL A 175 4.35 6.65 -12.14
CA VAL A 175 4.90 7.85 -11.47
C VAL A 175 6.23 8.30 -12.05
N SER A 176 6.96 7.42 -12.71
CA SER A 176 8.18 7.78 -13.45
C SER A 176 7.91 8.64 -14.69
N ARG A 177 6.68 8.66 -15.18
CA ARG A 177 6.25 9.28 -16.46
C ARG A 177 5.24 10.40 -16.29
N HIS A 178 4.48 10.41 -15.20
CA HIS A 178 3.34 11.30 -14.97
C HIS A 178 3.43 11.99 -13.60
N ASP A 179 2.61 13.01 -13.41
CA ASP A 179 2.55 13.74 -12.14
C ASP A 179 1.97 12.86 -11.00
N ALA A 180 2.73 12.74 -9.91
CA ALA A 180 2.40 11.87 -8.78
C ALA A 180 1.07 12.23 -8.11
N ILE A 181 0.78 13.54 -7.94
CA ILE A 181 -0.42 14.02 -7.25
C ILE A 181 -1.67 13.74 -8.09
N ARG A 182 -1.57 13.93 -9.41
CA ARG A 182 -2.68 13.65 -10.32
C ARG A 182 -2.96 12.15 -10.43
N LEU A 183 -1.91 11.32 -10.46
CA LEU A 183 -2.05 9.86 -10.40
C LEU A 183 -2.71 9.43 -9.09
N ALA A 184 -2.27 9.98 -7.93
CA ALA A 184 -2.86 9.70 -6.63
C ALA A 184 -4.34 10.09 -6.60
N PHE A 185 -4.70 11.28 -7.08
CA PHE A 185 -6.09 11.71 -7.16
C PHE A 185 -6.95 10.77 -8.02
N LEU A 186 -6.49 10.42 -9.22
CA LEU A 186 -7.23 9.56 -10.14
C LEU A 186 -7.44 8.15 -9.58
N GLN A 187 -6.43 7.55 -8.95
CA GLN A 187 -6.60 6.24 -8.32
C GLN A 187 -7.57 6.29 -7.13
N PHE A 188 -7.57 7.36 -6.32
CA PHE A 188 -8.53 7.51 -5.21
C PHE A 188 -9.95 7.68 -5.73
N ALA A 189 -10.15 8.55 -6.73
CA ALA A 189 -11.45 8.76 -7.36
C ALA A 189 -11.99 7.46 -7.99
N THR A 190 -11.14 6.70 -8.68
CA THR A 190 -11.52 5.40 -9.25
C THR A 190 -11.94 4.41 -8.16
N CYS A 191 -11.14 4.28 -7.10
CA CYS A 191 -11.45 3.40 -5.98
C CYS A 191 -12.74 3.81 -5.28
N ALA A 192 -12.93 5.10 -5.03
CA ALA A 192 -14.15 5.63 -4.41
C ALA A 192 -15.40 5.29 -5.23
N VAL A 193 -15.38 5.61 -6.53
CA VAL A 193 -16.55 5.38 -7.41
C VAL A 193 -16.88 3.89 -7.47
N VAL A 194 -15.91 3.03 -7.74
CA VAL A 194 -16.18 1.59 -7.88
C VAL A 194 -16.62 0.97 -6.55
N SER A 195 -15.98 1.32 -5.43
CA SER A 195 -16.37 0.79 -4.11
C SER A 195 -17.76 1.29 -3.67
N LEU A 196 -18.11 2.56 -3.94
CA LEU A 196 -19.46 3.05 -3.67
C LEU A 196 -20.52 2.37 -4.54
N LEU A 197 -20.22 2.09 -5.81
CA LEU A 197 -21.13 1.32 -6.65
C LEU A 197 -21.32 -0.11 -6.11
N LEU A 198 -20.25 -0.76 -5.64
CA LEU A 198 -20.36 -2.07 -4.99
C LEU A 198 -21.19 -1.99 -3.70
N ALA A 199 -21.00 -0.94 -2.88
CA ALA A 199 -21.79 -0.72 -1.67
C ALA A 199 -23.29 -0.58 -1.99
N LEU A 200 -23.65 0.19 -3.02
CA LEU A 200 -25.05 0.36 -3.45
C LEU A 200 -25.70 -0.95 -3.91
N ILE A 201 -24.92 -1.92 -4.38
CA ILE A 201 -25.43 -3.21 -4.88
C ILE A 201 -25.52 -4.25 -3.75
N PHE A 202 -24.56 -4.25 -2.82
CA PHE A 202 -24.34 -5.35 -1.89
C PHE A 202 -24.57 -5.01 -0.42
N GLU A 203 -24.75 -3.73 -0.06
CA GLU A 203 -24.80 -3.29 1.33
C GLU A 203 -26.03 -2.41 1.60
N GLU A 204 -26.56 -2.49 2.81
CA GLU A 204 -27.56 -1.56 3.29
C GLU A 204 -26.88 -0.29 3.80
N ILE A 205 -27.38 0.87 3.40
CA ILE A 205 -26.78 2.15 3.71
C ILE A 205 -27.67 2.93 4.68
N GLU A 206 -27.23 3.00 5.93
CA GLU A 206 -27.89 3.79 6.96
C GLU A 206 -27.08 5.03 7.35
N PRO A 207 -27.67 6.25 7.29
CA PRO A 207 -26.96 7.48 7.63
C PRO A 207 -26.43 7.51 9.07
N THR A 208 -27.17 6.95 10.02
CA THR A 208 -26.75 6.84 11.43
C THR A 208 -25.50 5.99 11.61
N SER A 209 -25.43 4.88 10.91
CA SER A 209 -24.25 3.97 10.92
C SER A 209 -23.01 4.63 10.32
N ILE A 210 -23.17 5.44 9.25
CA ILE A 210 -22.08 6.24 8.68
C ILE A 210 -21.55 7.24 9.70
N TRP A 211 -22.43 7.88 10.45
CA TRP A 211 -22.01 8.84 11.49
C TRP A 211 -21.22 8.17 12.61
N LEU A 212 -21.64 6.98 13.05
CA LEU A 212 -20.91 6.20 14.05
C LEU A 212 -19.51 5.76 13.57
N ALA A 213 -19.39 5.41 12.28
CA ALA A 213 -18.10 5.10 11.65
C ALA A 213 -17.24 6.37 11.40
N GLY A 214 -17.75 7.57 11.66
CA GLY A 214 -17.13 8.87 11.34
C GLY A 214 -15.66 8.99 11.74
N PRO A 215 -15.25 8.72 13.00
CA PRO A 215 -13.85 8.80 13.41
C PRO A 215 -12.92 7.90 12.59
N ALA A 216 -13.34 6.65 12.32
CA ALA A 216 -12.60 5.70 11.52
C ALA A 216 -12.52 6.14 10.04
N LEU A 217 -13.60 6.70 9.49
CA LEU A 217 -13.63 7.27 8.14
C LEU A 217 -12.72 8.49 8.00
N ILE A 218 -12.68 9.38 9.00
CA ILE A 218 -11.79 10.54 9.00
C ILE A 218 -10.33 10.09 9.03
N TYR A 219 -9.97 9.17 9.93
CA TYR A 219 -8.63 8.64 9.97
C TYR A 219 -8.27 7.93 8.66
N GLY A 220 -9.13 7.01 8.20
CA GLY A 220 -8.95 6.27 6.95
C GLY A 220 -8.84 7.17 5.72
N GLY A 221 -9.70 8.20 5.62
CA GLY A 221 -9.72 9.09 4.47
C GLY A 221 -8.59 10.12 4.45
N LEU A 222 -8.36 10.81 5.56
CA LEU A 222 -7.36 11.89 5.60
C LEU A 222 -5.95 11.36 5.82
N PHE A 223 -5.74 10.45 6.77
CA PHE A 223 -4.39 9.95 7.06
C PHE A 223 -4.01 8.77 6.17
N ALA A 224 -4.80 7.70 6.13
CA ALA A 224 -4.40 6.53 5.38
C ALA A 224 -4.50 6.74 3.85
N VAL A 225 -5.56 7.41 3.36
CA VAL A 225 -5.73 7.65 1.92
C VAL A 225 -5.01 8.94 1.51
N ALA A 226 -5.45 10.12 1.94
CA ALA A 226 -4.92 11.38 1.41
C ALA A 226 -3.41 11.54 1.71
N VAL A 227 -2.95 11.21 2.92
CA VAL A 227 -1.52 11.29 3.25
C VAL A 227 -0.80 10.03 2.84
N GLY A 228 -1.16 8.85 3.35
CA GLY A 228 -0.42 7.60 3.19
C GLY A 228 -0.18 7.22 1.73
N TYR A 229 -1.24 7.04 0.92
CA TYR A 229 -1.08 6.69 -0.50
C TYR A 229 -0.43 7.80 -1.32
N THR A 230 -0.63 9.07 -0.98
CA THR A 230 0.07 10.17 -1.66
C THR A 230 1.56 10.12 -1.37
N LEU A 231 1.97 9.90 -0.11
CA LEU A 231 3.37 9.72 0.25
C LEU A 231 3.98 8.51 -0.47
N GLN A 232 3.26 7.38 -0.56
CA GLN A 232 3.70 6.23 -1.34
C GLN A 232 3.99 6.61 -2.80
N VAL A 233 3.02 7.22 -3.49
CA VAL A 233 3.17 7.57 -4.91
C VAL A 233 4.34 8.55 -5.12
N VAL A 234 4.46 9.57 -4.26
CA VAL A 234 5.57 10.54 -4.30
C VAL A 234 6.92 9.88 -4.03
N ALA A 235 7.00 9.02 -3.02
CA ALA A 235 8.22 8.35 -2.62
C ALA A 235 8.69 7.34 -3.67
N GLN A 236 7.78 6.55 -4.25
CA GLN A 236 8.11 5.55 -5.27
C GLN A 236 8.68 6.15 -6.57
N LYS A 237 8.49 7.46 -6.80
CA LYS A 237 9.20 8.16 -7.88
C LYS A 237 10.73 8.09 -7.75
N HIS A 238 11.25 7.93 -6.54
CA HIS A 238 12.68 7.94 -6.22
C HIS A 238 13.18 6.62 -5.62
N ALA A 239 12.33 5.57 -5.64
CA ALA A 239 12.63 4.27 -5.10
C ALA A 239 12.36 3.16 -6.13
N ILE A 240 13.11 2.06 -6.00
CA ILE A 240 12.86 0.84 -6.77
C ILE A 240 11.66 0.12 -6.14
N ALA A 241 10.75 -0.41 -6.96
CA ALA A 241 9.52 -1.06 -6.51
C ALA A 241 9.76 -2.14 -5.44
N SER A 242 10.77 -3.00 -5.62
CA SER A 242 11.11 -4.04 -4.64
C SER A 242 11.60 -3.48 -3.30
N HIS A 243 12.34 -2.37 -3.29
CA HIS A 243 12.73 -1.69 -2.05
C HIS A 243 11.54 -1.03 -1.37
N ALA A 244 10.68 -0.38 -2.16
CA ALA A 244 9.44 0.18 -1.66
C ALA A 244 8.58 -0.89 -0.97
N ALA A 245 8.43 -2.06 -1.59
CA ALA A 245 7.68 -3.18 -1.03
C ALA A 245 8.24 -3.65 0.33
N ILE A 246 9.58 -3.71 0.49
CA ILE A 246 10.19 -4.13 1.76
C ILE A 246 9.93 -3.10 2.87
N ILE A 247 10.03 -1.80 2.58
CA ILE A 247 9.79 -0.77 3.59
C ILE A 247 8.30 -0.71 3.95
N LEU A 248 7.44 -0.74 2.95
CA LEU A 248 6.01 -0.69 3.16
C LEU A 248 5.48 -1.93 3.91
N SER A 249 6.09 -3.12 3.73
CA SER A 249 5.70 -4.33 4.47
C SER A 249 5.88 -4.22 5.99
N LEU A 250 6.62 -3.21 6.48
CA LEU A 250 6.66 -2.88 7.91
C LEU A 250 5.29 -2.44 8.46
N GLU A 251 4.31 -2.19 7.59
CA GLU A 251 2.92 -1.99 8.03
C GLU A 251 2.41 -3.15 8.89
N ALA A 252 2.89 -4.39 8.66
CA ALA A 252 2.56 -5.56 9.48
C ALA A 252 3.04 -5.39 10.94
N VAL A 253 4.22 -4.81 11.16
CA VAL A 253 4.75 -4.51 12.49
C VAL A 253 3.89 -3.47 13.18
N PHE A 254 3.54 -2.40 12.47
CA PHE A 254 2.70 -1.34 13.03
C PHE A 254 1.25 -1.81 13.22
N ALA A 255 0.74 -2.72 12.38
CA ALA A 255 -0.56 -3.34 12.56
C ALA A 255 -0.60 -4.21 13.82
N ALA A 256 0.44 -5.02 14.07
CA ALA A 256 0.55 -5.83 15.27
C ALA A 256 0.65 -4.97 16.54
N ILE A 257 1.44 -3.90 16.51
CA ILE A 257 1.53 -2.96 17.64
C ILE A 257 0.18 -2.28 17.88
N ALA A 258 -0.49 -1.82 16.84
CA ALA A 258 -1.79 -1.16 16.94
C ALA A 258 -2.89 -2.15 17.40
N GLY A 259 -2.90 -3.38 16.88
CA GLY A 259 -3.80 -4.45 17.30
C GLY A 259 -3.65 -4.74 18.80
N ALA A 260 -2.41 -4.82 19.26
CA ALA A 260 -2.13 -5.03 20.69
C ALA A 260 -2.59 -3.85 21.58
N LEU A 261 -2.43 -2.61 21.11
CA LEU A 261 -2.75 -1.41 21.89
C LEU A 261 -4.24 -1.07 21.91
N PHE A 262 -4.96 -1.32 20.82
CA PHE A 262 -6.34 -0.85 20.63
C PHE A 262 -7.39 -1.96 20.59
N LEU A 263 -6.98 -3.21 20.28
CA LEU A 263 -7.89 -4.35 20.13
C LEU A 263 -7.54 -5.51 21.07
N GLU A 264 -6.64 -5.28 22.02
CA GLU A 264 -6.18 -6.28 23.01
C GLU A 264 -5.60 -7.56 22.35
N GLU A 265 -5.14 -7.49 21.09
CA GLU A 265 -4.44 -8.59 20.45
C GLU A 265 -3.10 -8.83 21.15
N SER A 266 -2.81 -10.07 21.58
CA SER A 266 -1.59 -10.37 22.34
C SER A 266 -0.37 -10.54 21.42
N LEU A 267 0.70 -9.80 21.70
CA LEU A 267 2.00 -10.01 21.07
C LEU A 267 2.85 -10.96 21.92
N THR A 268 3.19 -12.11 21.35
CA THR A 268 4.11 -13.07 21.99
C THR A 268 5.57 -12.63 21.85
N LEU A 269 6.49 -13.20 22.64
CA LEU A 269 7.93 -12.98 22.47
C LEU A 269 8.37 -13.32 21.04
N ARG A 270 7.79 -14.36 20.45
CA ARG A 270 8.01 -14.76 19.05
C ARG A 270 7.59 -13.66 18.08
N GLY A 271 6.47 -12.99 18.33
CA GLY A 271 6.00 -11.84 17.54
C GLY A 271 6.99 -10.67 17.59
N TYR A 272 7.52 -10.34 18.77
CA TYR A 272 8.57 -9.32 18.88
C TYR A 272 9.84 -9.67 18.08
N MET A 273 10.28 -10.93 18.15
CA MET A 273 11.42 -11.41 17.34
C MET A 273 11.12 -11.28 15.84
N GLY A 274 9.89 -11.56 15.43
CA GLY A 274 9.42 -11.38 14.06
C GLY A 274 9.55 -9.92 13.60
N CYS A 275 9.09 -8.98 14.43
CA CYS A 275 9.22 -7.54 14.13
C CYS A 275 10.69 -7.12 13.96
N VAL A 276 11.58 -7.54 14.85
CA VAL A 276 13.02 -7.26 14.76
C VAL A 276 13.61 -7.82 13.46
N LEU A 277 13.24 -9.06 13.09
CA LEU A 277 13.72 -9.70 11.87
C LEU A 277 13.26 -8.96 10.61
N MET A 278 12.03 -8.45 10.58
CA MET A 278 11.53 -7.60 9.48
C MET A 278 12.34 -6.30 9.35
N PHE A 279 12.65 -5.63 10.46
CA PHE A 279 13.51 -4.44 10.44
C PHE A 279 14.92 -4.75 9.93
N ILE A 280 15.52 -5.88 10.35
CA ILE A 280 16.82 -6.33 9.83
C ILE A 280 16.72 -6.58 8.32
N GLY A 281 15.64 -7.21 7.85
CA GLY A 281 15.38 -7.44 6.43
C GLY A 281 15.32 -6.15 5.62
N MET A 282 14.63 -5.13 6.14
CA MET A 282 14.59 -3.80 5.53
C MET A 282 15.99 -3.19 5.44
N LEU A 283 16.75 -3.19 6.52
CA LEU A 283 18.11 -2.65 6.55
C LEU A 283 19.05 -3.42 5.59
N ALA A 284 18.95 -4.75 5.54
CA ALA A 284 19.71 -5.57 4.61
C ALA A 284 19.44 -5.19 3.16
N ALA A 285 18.17 -5.02 2.78
CA ALA A 285 17.82 -4.62 1.41
C ALA A 285 18.33 -3.23 1.02
N GLN A 286 18.35 -2.29 1.98
CA GLN A 286 18.77 -0.90 1.73
C GLN A 286 20.29 -0.72 1.74
N LEU A 287 20.98 -1.38 2.67
CA LEU A 287 22.41 -1.19 2.90
C LEU A 287 23.27 -2.15 2.07
N TRP A 288 22.67 -3.17 1.43
CA TRP A 288 23.43 -4.13 0.62
C TRP A 288 24.19 -3.42 -0.50
N PRO A 289 25.50 -3.69 -0.65
CA PRO A 289 26.29 -3.07 -1.71
C PRO A 289 25.71 -3.39 -3.08
N ARG A 290 25.28 -2.38 -3.83
CA ARG A 290 24.89 -2.56 -5.23
C ARG A 290 26.16 -2.71 -6.05
N LYS A 291 26.32 -3.82 -6.77
CA LYS A 291 27.30 -3.88 -7.85
C LYS A 291 26.91 -2.80 -8.85
N ALA A 292 27.81 -1.84 -9.09
CA ALA A 292 27.65 -0.86 -10.15
C ALA A 292 27.45 -1.66 -11.46
N GLU A 293 26.26 -1.57 -12.07
CA GLU A 293 26.13 -2.05 -13.45
C GLU A 293 27.05 -1.18 -14.31
N PRO A 294 27.91 -1.79 -15.15
CA PRO A 294 28.61 -1.02 -16.17
C PRO A 294 27.53 -0.33 -16.99
N LEU A 295 27.64 1.00 -17.14
CA LEU A 295 26.89 1.77 -18.13
C LEU A 295 27.14 1.08 -19.48
N THR A 296 26.30 0.14 -19.89
CA THR A 296 26.26 -0.32 -21.25
C THR A 296 25.88 0.90 -22.07
N ALA A 297 26.87 1.45 -22.74
CA ALA A 297 26.71 2.54 -23.68
C ALA A 297 25.50 2.24 -24.56
N ALA A 298 24.53 3.15 -24.53
CA ALA A 298 23.42 3.11 -25.45
C ALA A 298 24.01 2.95 -26.86
N SER A 299 23.77 1.80 -27.47
CA SER A 299 24.11 1.59 -28.88
C SER A 299 23.38 2.66 -29.68
N PRO A 300 24.10 3.47 -30.50
CA PRO A 300 23.43 4.46 -31.32
C PRO A 300 22.46 3.73 -32.25
N ALA A 301 21.18 4.13 -32.18
CA ALA A 301 20.16 3.70 -33.11
C ALA A 301 20.70 3.93 -34.52
N LYS A 302 20.84 2.86 -35.28
CA LYS A 302 21.08 2.94 -36.74
C LYS A 302 19.85 3.60 -37.37
N ALA A 303 20.14 4.62 -38.16
CA ALA A 303 19.25 5.39 -38.99
C ALA A 303 18.33 4.55 -39.90
#